data_8c7e3997a1fde09c20547c02e25c5612
#
_entry.id   8c7e3997a1fde09c20547c02e25c5612
#
_cell.length_a   1.000
_cell.length_b   1.000
_cell.length_c   1.000
_cell.angle_alpha   90.00
_cell.angle_beta   90.00
_cell.angle_gamma   90.00
#
_symmetry.space_group_name_H-M   'P 1'
#
loop_
_entity.id
_entity.type
_entity.pdbx_description
1 polymer ?
#
loop_
_entity_poly.entity_id
_entity_poly.type
_entity_poly.pdbx_seq_one_letter_code
_entity_poly.pdbx_strand_id
1 'polypeptide(L)' 'SCGCGCGDHKPGSEQEALLSYMLDHNKHHAAELAEVAKKFRETGKEDVAVQIEKAIENFDKGNLYLSLALSLVQ' A
#
# COMPACT_ATOMS: atom_id res chain seq x y z
N SER A 1 18.05 -20.76 2.36
CA SER A 1 18.55 -20.73 2.35
C SER A 1 18.80 -20.87 2.60
N CYS A 2 18.83 -21.34 2.54
CA CYS A 2 19.48 -21.54 2.65
C CYS A 2 19.71 -21.59 2.74
N GLY A 3 19.55 -21.99 2.71
CA GLY A 3 20.13 -22.03 2.52
C GLY A 3 20.21 -21.71 2.65
N CYS A 4 20.32 -22.00 2.47
CA CYS A 4 20.70 -21.57 2.49
C CYS A 4 20.68 -21.03 2.45
N GLY A 5 20.68 -21.02 2.29
CA GLY A 5 20.96 -20.42 2.06
C GLY A 5 20.88 -19.86 2.29
N CYS A 6 20.90 -20.11 2.21
CA CYS A 6 21.00 -19.45 2.32
C CYS A 6 21.18 -18.82 2.45
N GLY A 7 21.12 -19.22 2.73
CA GLY A 7 21.99 -18.35 3.42
C GLY A 7 22.33 -17.03 2.92
N ASP A 8 22.18 -16.84 1.84
CA ASP A 8 22.48 -15.57 1.25
C ASP A 8 21.54 -14.47 1.61
N HIS A 9 20.97 -14.60 2.74
CA HIS A 9 19.98 -13.68 3.20
C HIS A 9 20.63 -12.40 3.68
N LYS A 10 20.57 -11.36 2.89
CA LYS A 10 21.08 -10.05 3.28
C LYS A 10 19.99 -9.34 4.05
N PRO A 11 20.32 -8.70 5.17
CA PRO A 11 19.31 -7.98 5.94
C PRO A 11 18.51 -6.96 5.11
N GLY A 12 19.21 -6.29 4.19
CA GLY A 12 18.56 -5.34 3.30
C GLY A 12 17.53 -6.00 2.40
N SER A 13 17.78 -7.24 1.98
CA SER A 13 16.85 -7.96 1.11
C SER A 13 15.55 -8.32 1.81
N GLU A 14 15.62 -8.68 3.08
CA GLU A 14 14.42 -8.97 3.84
C GLU A 14 13.59 -7.72 4.04
N GLN A 15 14.23 -6.63 4.36
CA GLN A 15 13.55 -5.36 4.56
C GLN A 15 12.95 -4.86 3.26
N GLU A 16 13.67 -5.04 2.18
CA GLU A 16 13.18 -4.65 0.86
C GLU A 16 11.93 -5.45 0.48
N ALA A 17 11.97 -6.76 0.70
CA ALA A 17 10.83 -7.62 0.40
C ALA A 17 9.64 -7.25 1.26
N LEU A 18 9.86 -6.96 2.53
CA LEU A 18 8.80 -6.56 3.43
C LEU A 18 8.19 -5.23 2.99
N LEU A 19 9.02 -4.26 2.63
CA LEU A 19 8.55 -2.97 2.18
C LEU A 19 7.71 -3.11 0.91
N SER A 20 8.17 -3.92 -0.03
CA SER A 20 7.45 -4.17 -1.27
C SER A 20 6.08 -4.80 -0.98
N TYR A 21 6.06 -5.78 -0.08
CA TYR A 21 4.82 -6.43 0.31
C TYR A 21 3.84 -5.44 0.94
N MET A 22 4.34 -4.61 1.85
CA MET A 22 3.47 -3.65 2.54
C MET A 22 2.95 -2.58 1.59
N LEU A 23 3.77 -2.18 0.62
CA LEU A 23 3.34 -1.21 -0.39
C LEU A 23 2.20 -1.78 -1.23
N ASP A 24 2.36 -3.02 -1.71
CA ASP A 24 1.32 -3.68 -2.50
C ASP A 24 0.05 -3.83 -1.68
N HIS A 25 0.19 -4.19 -0.42
CA HIS A 25 -0.94 -4.35 0.49
C HIS A 25 -1.69 -3.03 0.68
N ASN A 26 -0.94 -1.94 0.86
CA ASN A 26 -1.54 -0.62 1.01
C ASN A 26 -2.28 -0.19 -0.25
N LYS A 27 -1.72 -0.47 -1.42
CA LYS A 27 -2.38 -0.15 -2.69
C LYS A 27 -3.68 -0.93 -2.83
N HIS A 28 -3.67 -2.17 -2.41
CA HIS A 28 -4.85 -3.02 -2.48
C HIS A 28 -5.95 -2.48 -1.56
N HIS A 29 -5.60 -2.09 -0.34
CA HIS A 29 -6.55 -1.51 0.59
C HIS A 29 -7.13 -0.19 0.07
N ALA A 30 -6.31 0.63 -0.57
CA ALA A 30 -6.81 1.87 -1.16
C ALA A 30 -7.84 1.59 -2.23
N ALA A 31 -7.62 0.57 -3.05
CA ALA A 31 -8.58 0.18 -4.08
C ALA A 31 -9.88 -0.33 -3.45
N GLU A 32 -9.79 -1.09 -2.37
CA GLU A 32 -10.97 -1.57 -1.65
C GLU A 32 -11.78 -0.42 -1.07
N LEU A 33 -11.08 0.57 -0.50
CA LEU A 33 -11.74 1.74 0.03
C LEU A 33 -12.47 2.53 -1.06
N ALA A 34 -11.89 2.58 -2.25
CA ALA A 34 -12.54 3.26 -3.36
C ALA A 34 -13.87 2.61 -3.71
N GLU A 35 -13.93 1.27 -3.65
CA GLU A 35 -15.18 0.56 -3.89
C GLU A 35 -16.21 0.85 -2.79
N VAL A 36 -15.76 0.91 -1.55
CA VAL A 36 -16.65 1.24 -0.43
C VAL A 36 -17.20 2.65 -0.59
N ALA A 37 -16.35 3.61 -0.96
CA ALA A 37 -16.79 4.98 -1.18
C ALA A 37 -17.85 5.04 -2.28
N LYS A 38 -17.63 4.29 -3.35
CA LYS A 38 -18.57 4.25 -4.46
C LYS A 38 -19.94 3.75 -4.00
N LYS A 39 -19.95 2.70 -3.18
CA LYS A 39 -21.21 2.15 -2.68
C LYS A 39 -21.95 3.13 -1.80
N PHE A 40 -21.23 3.86 -0.95
CA PHE A 40 -21.88 4.89 -0.13
C PHE A 40 -22.46 6.00 -1.00
N ARG A 41 -21.74 6.38 -2.05
CA ARG A 41 -22.25 7.41 -2.95
C ARG A 41 -23.52 6.94 -3.67
N GLU A 42 -23.55 5.68 -4.06
CA GLU A 42 -24.72 5.09 -4.74
C GLU A 42 -25.94 5.05 -3.83
N THR A 43 -25.74 4.94 -2.53
CA THR A 43 -26.85 4.91 -1.57
C THR A 43 -27.16 6.28 -0.99
N GLY A 44 -26.66 7.34 -1.59
CA GLY A 44 -26.99 8.70 -1.19
C GLY A 44 -26.19 9.25 -0.02
N LYS A 45 -25.15 8.53 0.41
CA LYS A 45 -24.30 8.96 1.52
C LYS A 45 -23.04 9.60 1.00
N GLU A 46 -23.21 10.70 0.29
CA GLU A 46 -22.12 11.35 -0.40
C GLU A 46 -21.08 11.95 0.54
N ASP A 47 -21.53 12.45 1.69
CA ASP A 47 -20.63 13.00 2.69
C ASP A 47 -19.68 11.93 3.24
N VAL A 48 -20.17 10.71 3.41
CA VAL A 48 -19.32 9.59 3.82
C VAL A 48 -18.31 9.27 2.74
N ALA A 49 -18.78 9.19 1.49
CA ALA A 49 -17.93 8.90 0.35
C ALA A 49 -16.81 9.92 0.22
N VAL A 50 -17.10 11.21 0.41
CA VAL A 50 -16.12 12.27 0.33
C VAL A 50 -15.01 12.08 1.37
N GLN A 51 -15.37 11.72 2.59
CA GLN A 51 -14.37 11.52 3.63
C GLN A 51 -13.46 10.32 3.31
N ILE A 52 -14.05 9.24 2.80
CA ILE A 52 -13.26 8.08 2.39
C ILE A 52 -12.31 8.45 1.24
N GLU A 53 -12.80 9.24 0.30
CA GLU A 53 -11.97 9.67 -0.84
C GLU A 53 -10.78 10.52 -0.38
N LYS A 54 -10.98 11.34 0.64
CA LYS A 54 -9.86 12.09 1.22
C LYS A 54 -8.84 11.17 1.86
N ALA A 55 -9.31 10.13 2.52
CA ALA A 55 -8.40 9.13 3.10
C ALA A 55 -7.61 8.43 2.00
N ILE A 56 -8.26 8.11 0.89
CA ILE A 56 -7.59 7.48 -0.24
C ILE A 56 -6.49 8.37 -0.80
N GLU A 57 -6.74 9.68 -0.91
CA GLU A 57 -5.72 10.61 -1.36
C GLU A 57 -4.48 10.55 -0.48
N ASN A 58 -4.67 10.45 0.83
CA ASN A 58 -3.55 10.34 1.77
C ASN A 58 -2.84 9.02 1.65
N PHE A 59 -3.59 7.92 1.42
CA PHE A 59 -2.98 6.63 1.14
C PHE A 59 -2.13 6.69 -0.11
N ASP A 60 -2.63 7.33 -1.16
CA ASP A 60 -1.89 7.45 -2.42
C ASP A 60 -0.61 8.23 -2.23
N LYS A 61 -0.65 9.32 -1.47
CA LYS A 61 0.55 10.10 -1.16
C LYS A 61 1.55 9.27 -0.36
N GLY A 62 1.06 8.55 0.65
CA GLY A 62 1.92 7.68 1.44
C GLY A 62 2.55 6.59 0.60
N ASN A 63 1.74 5.99 -0.28
CA ASN A 63 2.23 4.93 -1.17
C ASN A 63 3.28 5.46 -2.14
N LEU A 64 3.13 6.71 -2.58
CA LEU A 64 4.14 7.32 -3.43
C LEU A 64 5.48 7.41 -2.71
N TYR A 65 5.48 7.86 -1.45
CA TYR A 65 6.71 7.93 -0.67
C TYR A 65 7.28 6.55 -0.40
N LEU A 66 6.43 5.55 -0.18
CA LEU A 66 6.90 4.18 0.01
C LEU A 66 7.52 3.64 -1.27
N SER A 67 6.94 3.98 -2.42
CA SER A 67 7.53 3.60 -3.71
C SER A 67 8.91 4.23 -3.90
N LEU A 68 9.04 5.50 -3.52
CA LEU A 68 10.33 6.17 -3.59
C LEU A 68 11.35 5.52 -2.66
N ALA A 69 10.92 5.19 -1.44
CA ALA A 69 11.79 4.51 -0.48
C ALA A 69 12.25 3.17 -1.04
N LEU A 70 11.33 2.43 -1.64
CA LEU A 70 11.67 1.13 -2.23
C LEU A 70 12.67 1.28 -3.35
N SER A 71 12.51 2.30 -4.20
CA SER A 71 13.43 2.54 -5.30
C SER A 71 14.84 2.89 -4.80
N LEU A 72 14.94 3.48 -3.61
CA LEU A 72 16.23 3.84 -3.05
C LEU A 72 17.01 2.65 -2.50
N VAL A 73 16.32 1.55 -2.20
CA VAL A 73 16.99 0.34 -1.69
C VAL A 73 17.14 -0.74 -2.76
N GLN A 74 16.55 -0.54 -3.90
CA GLN A 74 16.76 -1.42 -5.04
C GLN A 74 17.98 -0.94 -5.83
#